data_306538aaa5f6a1490ac541cdb0eafed6
#
_entry.id   306538aaa5f6a1490ac541cdb0eafed6
#
_cell.length_a   1.000
_cell.length_b   1.000
_cell.length_c   1.000
_cell.angle_alpha   90.00
_cell.angle_beta   90.00
_cell.angle_gamma   90.00
#
_symmetry.space_group_name_H-M   'P 1'
#
loop_
_entity.id
_entity.type
_entity.pdbx_description
1 polymer ?
#
loop_
_entity_poly.entity_id
_entity_poly.type
_entity_poly.pdbx_seq_one_letter_code
_entity_poly.pdbx_strand_id
1 'polypeptide(L)'
;MSDHDRDQHHHSHHHDSEGHSHGRDDSGGLAFTEKLEKMLVHWIRHNTDHVATYREWAQRTKEEGLPEIADYLLKAADGSDALNEIFEKASDLLKKV
;
A
#
# COMPACT_ATOMS: atom_id res chain seq x y z
N MET A 1 -1.27 -29.19 1.13
CA MET A 1 -1.29 -28.76 1.03
C MET A 1 -1.14 -28.00 0.66
N SER A 2 -1.04 -27.68 0.62
CA SER A 2 -0.86 -26.90 0.40
C SER A 2 -0.75 -26.03 -0.06
N ASP A 3 -0.47 -25.90 -0.08
CA ASP A 3 -0.33 -25.13 -0.38
C ASP A 3 -0.31 -24.39 -0.91
N HIS A 4 -0.18 -24.32 -0.88
CA HIS A 4 -0.14 -23.54 -1.21
C HIS A 4 -0.23 -22.74 -1.69
N ASP A 5 0.03 -22.66 -1.65
CA ASP A 5 -0.04 -21.83 -1.96
C ASP A 5 -0.03 -21.06 -2.39
N ARG A 6 0.23 -21.09 -2.31
CA ARG A 6 0.29 -20.27 -2.50
C ARG A 6 0.40 -19.53 -3.05
N ASP A 7 0.74 -19.58 -3.07
CA ASP A 7 0.82 -18.80 -3.44
C ASP A 7 0.71 -18.01 -3.90
N GLN A 8 1.00 -18.05 -3.77
CA GLN A 8 0.91 -17.29 -4.00
C GLN A 8 1.08 -16.58 -4.49
N HIS A 9 1.47 -16.71 -4.33
CA HIS A 9 1.62 -16.07 -4.58
C HIS A 9 1.80 -15.49 -5.17
N HIS A 10 2.15 -15.56 -5.11
CA HIS A 10 2.33 -14.99 -5.52
C HIS A 10 2.23 -14.27 -6.05
N HIS A 11 2.66 -14.21 -5.95
CA HIS A 11 2.60 -13.48 -6.33
C HIS A 11 2.60 -12.68 -6.75
N SER A 12 2.84 -12.69 -6.65
CA SER A 12 2.86 -11.93 -6.96
C SER A 12 2.99 -11.21 -7.41
N HIS A 13 3.26 -11.18 -7.30
CA HIS A 13 3.42 -10.46 -7.62
C HIS A 13 3.59 -9.79 -8.19
N HIS A 14 3.89 -9.68 -8.20
CA HIS A 14 4.07 -8.98 -8.68
C HIS A 14 4.22 -8.31 -9.27
N HIS A 15 4.51 -8.13 -9.25
CA HIS A 15 4.69 -7.36 -9.71
C HIS A 15 4.86 -6.75 -10.37
N ASP A 16 5.15 -6.73 -10.36
CA ASP A 16 5.30 -6.02 -10.89
C ASP A 16 5.33 -5.38 -11.54
N SER A 17 5.40 -5.44 -11.57
CA SER A 17 5.48 -4.71 -12.07
C SER A 17 5.45 -4.04 -12.52
N GLU A 18 5.79 -3.93 -12.39
CA GLU A 18 5.80 -3.10 -12.65
C GLU A 18 6.17 -2.50 -13.15
N GLY A 19 6.54 -2.57 -13.10
CA GLY A 19 7.02 -1.78 -13.43
C GLY A 19 7.42 -1.50 -14.14
N HIS A 20 7.67 -1.51 -14.38
CA HIS A 20 8.14 -1.07 -15.00
C HIS A 20 8.22 -0.55 -15.76
N SER A 21 8.34 -0.59 -15.75
CA SER A 21 8.44 0.05 -16.33
C SER A 21 8.39 0.64 -16.87
N HIS A 22 8.58 0.96 -16.89
CA HIS A 22 8.64 1.71 -17.33
C HIS A 22 9.02 2.57 -17.71
N GLY A 23 9.32 2.73 -17.41
CA GLY A 23 9.70 3.77 -17.59
C GLY A 23 10.22 4.43 -18.58
N ARG A 24 10.50 4.40 -19.13
CA ARG A 24 11.00 4.92 -19.90
C ARG A 24 10.49 5.88 -20.54
N ASP A 25 10.05 6.17 -20.57
CA ASP A 25 9.55 6.98 -21.27
C ASP A 25 9.44 8.13 -20.85
N ASP A 26 9.89 8.51 -20.24
CA ASP A 26 9.83 9.57 -19.89
C ASP A 26 10.47 10.47 -20.41
N SER A 27 10.29 10.90 -20.88
CA SER A 27 10.81 11.81 -21.62
C SER A 27 10.88 13.11 -21.09
N GLY A 28 10.58 13.50 -20.05
CA GLY A 28 10.75 14.81 -19.53
C GLY A 28 10.24 14.93 -18.15
N GLY A 29 10.55 16.03 -17.47
CA GLY A 29 10.13 16.25 -16.12
C GLY A 29 8.63 16.25 -15.95
N LEU A 30 7.91 16.78 -16.92
CA LEU A 30 6.46 16.81 -16.86
C LEU A 30 5.87 15.41 -16.84
N ALA A 31 6.38 14.55 -17.74
CA ALA A 31 5.91 13.18 -17.75
C ALA A 31 6.25 12.48 -16.45
N PHE A 32 7.41 12.77 -15.87
CA PHE A 32 7.80 12.16 -14.61
C PHE A 32 6.87 12.62 -13.48
N THR A 33 6.56 13.90 -13.40
CA THR A 33 5.70 14.39 -12.32
C THR A 33 4.30 13.82 -12.42
N GLU A 34 3.78 13.68 -13.64
CA GLU A 34 2.47 13.08 -13.82
C GLU A 34 2.49 11.61 -13.40
N LYS A 35 3.55 10.92 -13.75
CA LYS A 35 3.68 9.51 -13.39
C LYS A 35 3.79 9.37 -11.89
N LEU A 36 4.60 10.23 -11.24
CA LEU A 36 4.75 10.18 -9.80
C LEU A 36 3.43 10.46 -9.10
N GLU A 37 2.66 11.42 -9.62
CA GLU A 37 1.37 11.73 -9.02
C GLU A 37 0.45 10.50 -9.05
N LYS A 38 0.44 9.80 -10.18
CA LYS A 38 -0.38 8.59 -10.29
C LYS A 38 0.10 7.51 -9.33
N MET A 39 1.41 7.40 -9.15
CA MET A 39 1.94 6.42 -8.21
C MET A 39 1.57 6.76 -6.78
N LEU A 40 1.62 8.04 -6.41
CA LEU A 40 1.24 8.44 -5.07
C LEU A 40 -0.23 8.14 -4.80
N VAL A 41 -1.10 8.42 -5.75
CA VAL A 41 -2.51 8.09 -5.62
C VAL A 41 -2.69 6.59 -5.45
N HIS A 42 -1.96 5.81 -6.24
CA HIS A 42 -2.05 4.36 -6.16
C HIS A 42 -1.61 3.85 -4.79
N TRP A 43 -0.47 4.36 -4.29
CA TRP A 43 0.04 3.92 -3.00
C TRP A 43 -0.91 4.26 -1.86
N ILE A 44 -1.49 5.47 -1.91
CA ILE A 44 -2.43 5.88 -0.87
C ILE A 44 -3.65 4.97 -0.88
N ARG A 45 -4.20 4.70 -2.06
CA ARG A 45 -5.37 3.84 -2.17
C ARG A 45 -5.06 2.43 -1.71
N HIS A 46 -3.89 1.92 -2.09
CA HIS A 46 -3.47 0.58 -1.72
C HIS A 46 -3.31 0.47 -0.20
N ASN A 47 -2.68 1.48 0.41
CA ASN A 47 -2.54 1.50 1.87
C ASN A 47 -3.88 1.61 2.56
N THR A 48 -4.81 2.39 2.01
CA THR A 48 -6.14 2.50 2.59
C THR A 48 -6.83 1.14 2.63
N ASP A 49 -6.69 0.37 1.56
CA ASP A 49 -7.24 -0.98 1.53
C ASP A 49 -6.60 -1.86 2.59
N HIS A 50 -5.30 -1.74 2.77
CA HIS A 50 -4.60 -2.51 3.80
C HIS A 50 -5.05 -2.13 5.20
N VAL A 51 -5.26 -0.84 5.44
CA VAL A 51 -5.73 -0.38 6.75
C VAL A 51 -7.05 -1.06 7.09
N ALA A 52 -7.99 -1.07 6.14
CA ALA A 52 -9.28 -1.70 6.37
C ALA A 52 -9.11 -3.19 6.68
N THR A 53 -8.23 -3.86 5.92
CA THR A 53 -7.98 -5.28 6.12
C THR A 53 -7.37 -5.54 7.50
N TYR A 54 -6.38 -4.74 7.89
CA TYR A 54 -5.72 -4.93 9.17
C TYR A 54 -6.71 -4.73 10.32
N ARG A 55 -7.60 -3.74 10.20
CA ARG A 55 -8.58 -3.51 11.25
C ARG A 55 -9.60 -4.64 11.34
N GLU A 56 -10.01 -5.15 10.19
CA GLU A 56 -10.92 -6.29 10.16
C GLU A 56 -10.27 -7.50 10.84
N TRP A 57 -9.02 -7.80 10.49
CA TRP A 57 -8.33 -8.93 11.09
C TRP A 57 -8.05 -8.71 12.56
N ALA A 58 -7.79 -7.47 12.96
CA ALA A 58 -7.62 -7.17 14.38
C ALA A 58 -8.89 -7.50 15.14
N GLN A 59 -10.04 -7.14 14.60
CA GLN A 59 -11.30 -7.44 15.25
C GLN A 59 -11.51 -8.95 15.39
N ARG A 60 -11.28 -9.68 14.33
CA ARG A 60 -11.44 -11.13 14.36
C ARG A 60 -10.45 -11.78 15.31
N THR A 61 -9.22 -11.27 15.32
CA THR A 61 -8.18 -11.80 16.21
C THR A 61 -8.58 -11.58 17.67
N LYS A 62 -9.13 -10.41 17.97
CA LYS A 62 -9.60 -10.11 19.32
C LYS A 62 -10.72 -11.06 19.70
N GLU A 63 -11.65 -11.32 18.79
CA GLU A 63 -12.77 -12.22 19.06
C GLU A 63 -12.30 -13.64 19.31
N GLU A 64 -11.15 -14.01 18.75
CA GLU A 64 -10.57 -15.34 18.97
C GLU A 64 -9.76 -15.42 20.26
N GLY A 65 -9.77 -14.37 21.07
CA GLY A 65 -9.10 -14.40 22.35
C GLY A 65 -7.63 -14.06 22.30
N LEU A 66 -7.20 -13.31 21.28
CA LEU A 66 -5.81 -12.95 21.11
C LEU A 66 -5.65 -11.43 21.09
N PRO A 67 -6.00 -10.74 22.20
CA PRO A 67 -6.05 -9.28 22.18
C PRO A 67 -4.70 -8.61 21.98
N GLU A 68 -3.62 -9.22 22.44
CA GLU A 68 -2.30 -8.60 22.25
C GLU A 68 -1.88 -8.61 20.79
N ILE A 69 -2.22 -9.69 20.10
CA ILE A 69 -1.93 -9.75 18.67
C ILE A 69 -2.81 -8.76 17.93
N ALA A 70 -4.08 -8.66 18.32
CA ALA A 70 -4.98 -7.70 17.73
C ALA A 70 -4.44 -6.27 17.86
N ASP A 71 -3.85 -5.95 19.02
CA ASP A 71 -3.29 -4.62 19.24
C ASP A 71 -2.17 -4.32 18.25
N TYR A 72 -1.33 -5.30 17.94
CA TYR A 72 -0.28 -5.08 16.95
C TYR A 72 -0.84 -4.87 15.56
N LEU A 73 -1.93 -5.58 15.22
CA LEU A 73 -2.56 -5.36 13.93
C LEU A 73 -3.17 -3.96 13.84
N LEU A 74 -3.71 -3.46 14.94
CA LEU A 74 -4.22 -2.08 14.97
C LEU A 74 -3.07 -1.07 14.81
N LYS A 75 -1.94 -1.36 15.41
CA LYS A 75 -0.78 -0.49 15.23
C LYS A 75 -0.31 -0.49 13.79
N ALA A 76 -0.39 -1.63 13.13
CA ALA A 76 -0.04 -1.71 11.71
C ALA A 76 -1.00 -0.84 10.89
N ALA A 77 -2.29 -0.89 11.22
CA ALA A 77 -3.27 -0.05 10.54
C ALA A 77 -2.96 1.44 10.75
N ASP A 78 -2.66 1.82 12.00
CA ASP A 78 -2.35 3.20 12.30
C ASP A 78 -1.08 3.65 11.58
N GLY A 79 -0.08 2.77 11.48
CA GLY A 79 1.14 3.09 10.77
C GLY A 79 0.90 3.30 9.28
N SER A 80 0.01 2.52 8.70
CA SER A 80 -0.32 2.69 7.29
C SER A 80 -1.10 3.99 7.06
N ASP A 81 -1.99 4.35 8.00
CA ASP A 81 -2.67 5.64 7.91
C ASP A 81 -1.66 6.79 7.98
N ALA A 82 -0.70 6.69 8.90
CA ALA A 82 0.33 7.73 9.02
C ALA A 82 1.15 7.83 7.74
N LEU A 83 1.45 6.70 7.13
CA LEU A 83 2.19 6.68 5.88
C LEU A 83 1.40 7.38 4.78
N ASN A 84 0.09 7.17 4.75
CA ASN A 84 -0.76 7.84 3.76
C ASN A 84 -0.72 9.35 3.93
N GLU A 85 -0.67 9.85 5.17
CA GLU A 85 -0.58 11.30 5.39
C GLU A 85 0.71 11.84 4.80
N ILE A 86 1.79 11.08 4.91
CA ILE A 86 3.07 11.50 4.35
C ILE A 86 2.97 11.55 2.82
N PHE A 87 2.36 10.53 2.21
CA PHE A 87 2.18 10.51 0.77
C PHE A 87 1.29 11.66 0.30
N GLU A 88 0.25 11.99 1.08
CA GLU A 88 -0.63 13.09 0.72
C GLU A 88 0.12 14.42 0.73
N LYS A 89 1.01 14.60 1.70
CA LYS A 89 1.83 15.82 1.73
C LYS A 89 2.75 15.88 0.53
N ALA A 90 3.33 14.74 0.15
CA ALA A 90 4.17 14.70 -1.03
C ALA A 90 3.36 15.04 -2.28
N SER A 91 2.13 14.53 -2.35
CA SER A 91 1.26 14.80 -3.48
C SER A 91 0.92 16.29 -3.56
N ASP A 92 0.63 16.89 -2.40
CA ASP A 92 0.30 18.31 -2.37
C ASP A 92 1.47 19.17 -2.86
N LEU A 93 2.68 18.81 -2.44
CA LEU A 93 3.87 19.54 -2.88
C LEU A 93 4.09 19.34 -4.39
N LEU A 94 3.83 18.14 -4.87
CA LEU A 94 4.02 17.85 -6.28
C LEU A 94 3.09 18.70 -7.15
N LYS A 95 1.89 18.96 -6.68
CA LYS A 95 0.93 19.77 -7.43
C LYS A 95 1.36 21.20 -7.55
N LYS A 96 2.28 21.65 -6.72
CA LYS A 96 2.78 23.04 -6.77
C LYS A 96 4.01 23.18 -7.66
N VAL A 97 4.52 22.11 -8.18
CA VAL A 97 5.73 22.13 -9.01
C VAL A 97 5.47 22.51 -10.50
#